data_8cb214cb9453c44a474773806c17cb18
#
_entry.id   8cb214cb9453c44a474773806c17cb18
#
_cell.length_a   1.000
_cell.length_b   1.000
_cell.length_c   1.000
_cell.angle_alpha   90.00
_cell.angle_beta   90.00
_cell.angle_gamma   90.00
#
_symmetry.space_group_name_H-M   'P 1'
#
loop_
_entity.id
_entity.type
_entity.pdbx_description
1 polymer ?
#
loop_
_entity_poly.entity_id
_entity_poly.type
_entity_poly.pdbx_seq_one_letter_code
_entity_poly.pdbx_strand_id
1 'polypeptide(L)'
;MLTSMETCLRQSQRMVRKAALDPRIQSGARVAALSGSGFFLSAAALSGSFQPLAMGLISAMTGWRALVAALGAAAGYRVFWGNAGLQGMIWAAAGCILALLLGKGKPAEEYPLLIPALTAVTAAATGLTFLFFRRGASLSLFFLRLFIAPVSALFFRQARENRDSVTRWILGGIGTLALARLGPLGYGAVGAFSVWGSFPAAILAGLGMDLARVTAVPMSVVVCAAWFGRMIPFPDPRLRYLVPGIACLAVMGLCGIWDPKPLPGLMVGGLVGYFLPPQTESVRRQGELGIAQVRLELTAGVLAQTQRLLLEVPLGIFM
;
A
#
# COMPACT_ATOMS: atom_id res chain seq x y z
N MET A 1 -19.56 -5.48 37.79
CA MET A 1 -19.20 -6.20 36.55
C MET A 1 -18.41 -5.34 35.55
N LEU A 2 -18.80 -4.09 35.28
CA LEU A 2 -18.09 -3.18 34.38
C LEU A 2 -16.68 -2.80 34.84
N THR A 3 -16.46 -2.58 36.14
CA THR A 3 -15.14 -2.27 36.73
C THR A 3 -14.13 -3.42 36.60
N SER A 4 -14.58 -4.68 36.64
CA SER A 4 -13.71 -5.85 36.44
C SER A 4 -13.27 -5.99 34.98
N MET A 5 -14.14 -5.63 34.03
CA MET A 5 -13.83 -5.66 32.59
C MET A 5 -12.84 -4.54 32.18
N GLU A 6 -12.99 -3.36 32.76
CA GLU A 6 -12.04 -2.26 32.53
C GLU A 6 -10.65 -2.55 33.11
N THR A 7 -10.59 -3.17 34.31
CA THR A 7 -9.31 -3.58 34.92
C THR A 7 -8.63 -4.66 34.07
N CYS A 8 -9.36 -5.63 33.55
CA CYS A 8 -8.85 -6.67 32.68
C CYS A 8 -8.32 -6.07 31.34
N LEU A 9 -9.05 -5.12 30.75
CA LEU A 9 -8.63 -4.41 29.55
C LEU A 9 -7.35 -3.58 29.78
N ARG A 10 -7.27 -2.86 30.88
CA ARG A 10 -6.06 -2.08 31.23
C ARG A 10 -4.86 -2.97 31.49
N GLN A 11 -5.07 -4.13 32.10
CA GLN A 11 -4.02 -5.12 32.37
C GLN A 11 -3.53 -5.78 31.06
N SER A 12 -4.44 -6.15 30.15
CA SER A 12 -4.08 -6.66 28.83
C SER A 12 -3.35 -5.62 27.99
N GLN A 13 -3.78 -4.36 28.01
CA GLN A 13 -3.08 -3.26 27.33
C GLN A 13 -1.64 -3.05 27.87
N ARG A 14 -1.47 -3.16 29.21
CA ARG A 14 -0.11 -3.08 29.82
C ARG A 14 0.76 -4.26 29.43
N MET A 15 0.22 -5.47 29.36
CA MET A 15 0.96 -6.66 28.92
C MET A 15 1.35 -6.56 27.44
N VAL A 16 0.43 -6.16 26.58
CA VAL A 16 0.71 -5.92 25.15
C VAL A 16 1.78 -4.83 24.99
N ARG A 17 1.70 -3.75 25.76
CA ARG A 17 2.69 -2.67 25.70
C ARG A 17 4.08 -3.10 26.19
N LYS A 18 4.16 -3.94 27.24
CA LYS A 18 5.43 -4.53 27.71
C LYS A 18 6.00 -5.50 26.66
N ALA A 19 5.15 -6.39 26.10
CA ALA A 19 5.57 -7.29 25.04
C ALA A 19 6.03 -6.55 23.79
N ALA A 20 5.36 -5.46 23.42
CA ALA A 20 5.75 -4.61 22.28
C ALA A 20 7.11 -3.90 22.49
N LEU A 21 7.58 -3.75 23.71
CA LEU A 21 8.88 -3.16 24.05
C LEU A 21 10.01 -4.19 24.12
N ASP A 22 9.70 -5.49 24.15
CA ASP A 22 10.72 -6.54 24.17
C ASP A 22 11.46 -6.59 22.82
N PRO A 23 12.79 -6.40 22.78
CA PRO A 23 13.57 -6.38 21.52
C PRO A 23 13.51 -7.71 20.77
N ARG A 24 13.30 -8.83 21.45
CA ARG A 24 13.15 -10.16 20.82
C ARG A 24 11.81 -10.26 20.10
N ILE A 25 10.73 -9.79 20.73
CA ILE A 25 9.39 -9.77 20.13
C ILE A 25 9.36 -8.78 18.96
N GLN A 26 10.00 -7.61 19.10
CA GLN A 26 10.12 -6.65 18.00
C GLN A 26 10.89 -7.21 16.81
N SER A 27 11.98 -7.94 17.04
CA SER A 27 12.73 -8.56 15.94
C SER A 27 11.91 -9.63 15.23
N GLY A 28 11.25 -10.51 16.00
CA GLY A 28 10.34 -11.53 15.46
C GLY A 28 9.17 -10.91 14.67
N ALA A 29 8.54 -9.87 15.21
CA ALA A 29 7.46 -9.16 14.54
C ALA A 29 7.93 -8.50 13.23
N ARG A 30 9.14 -7.94 13.20
CA ARG A 30 9.73 -7.39 11.95
C ARG A 30 9.98 -8.47 10.90
N VAL A 31 10.52 -9.62 11.31
CA VAL A 31 10.72 -10.77 10.41
C VAL A 31 9.37 -11.23 9.84
N ALA A 32 8.38 -11.44 10.71
CA ALA A 32 7.04 -11.85 10.30
C ALA A 32 6.39 -10.82 9.36
N ALA A 33 6.51 -9.53 9.66
CA ALA A 33 5.98 -8.47 8.80
C ALA A 33 6.66 -8.43 7.42
N LEU A 34 7.98 -8.61 7.36
CA LEU A 34 8.74 -8.64 6.11
C LEU A 34 8.41 -9.87 5.26
N SER A 35 8.40 -11.05 5.89
CA SER A 35 8.01 -12.29 5.21
C SER A 35 6.56 -12.23 4.75
N GLY A 36 5.67 -11.76 5.63
CA GLY A 36 4.24 -11.59 5.32
C GLY A 36 4.01 -10.58 4.19
N SER A 37 4.72 -9.46 4.15
CA SER A 37 4.58 -8.50 3.05
C SER A 37 5.01 -9.10 1.71
N GLY A 38 6.12 -9.84 1.67
CA GLY A 38 6.54 -10.59 0.48
C GLY A 38 5.49 -11.63 0.07
N PHE A 39 4.99 -12.40 1.02
CA PHE A 39 3.97 -13.43 0.81
C PHE A 39 2.69 -12.83 0.21
N PHE A 40 2.12 -11.81 0.82
CA PHE A 40 0.89 -11.19 0.33
C PHE A 40 1.08 -10.45 -0.99
N LEU A 41 2.19 -9.73 -1.19
CA LEU A 41 2.46 -9.07 -2.47
C LEU A 41 2.59 -10.04 -3.63
N SER A 42 2.99 -11.29 -3.39
CA SER A 42 3.01 -12.33 -4.43
C SER A 42 1.60 -12.75 -4.87
N ALA A 43 0.58 -12.54 -4.03
CA ALA A 43 -0.82 -12.80 -4.36
C ALA A 43 -1.44 -11.71 -5.24
N ALA A 44 -0.79 -10.53 -5.34
CA ALA A 44 -1.31 -9.40 -6.10
C ALA A 44 -1.53 -9.75 -7.57
N ALA A 45 -2.77 -9.57 -8.02
CA ALA A 45 -3.20 -9.88 -9.37
C ALA A 45 -3.73 -8.63 -10.08
N LEU A 46 -3.33 -8.45 -11.34
CA LEU A 46 -3.94 -7.50 -12.26
C LEU A 46 -4.48 -8.26 -13.45
N SER A 47 -5.74 -8.04 -13.78
CA SER A 47 -6.40 -8.75 -14.89
C SER A 47 -6.24 -10.29 -14.82
N GLY A 48 -6.35 -10.87 -13.62
CA GLY A 48 -6.26 -12.31 -13.39
C GLY A 48 -4.84 -12.91 -13.42
N SER A 49 -3.80 -12.09 -13.59
CA SER A 49 -2.40 -12.54 -13.62
C SER A 49 -1.58 -11.92 -12.50
N PHE A 50 -0.67 -12.69 -11.92
CA PHE A 50 0.27 -12.18 -10.92
C PHE A 50 1.27 -11.20 -11.50
N GLN A 51 1.72 -10.27 -10.65
CA GLN A 51 2.59 -9.18 -11.03
C GLN A 51 3.91 -9.20 -10.25
N PRO A 52 5.00 -8.58 -10.76
CA PRO A 52 6.32 -8.57 -10.12
C PRO A 52 6.42 -7.57 -8.95
N LEU A 53 5.33 -7.27 -8.23
CA LEU A 53 5.32 -6.32 -7.10
C LEU A 53 6.22 -6.77 -5.95
N ALA A 54 6.22 -8.07 -5.64
CA ALA A 54 7.10 -8.62 -4.61
C ALA A 54 8.58 -8.47 -4.98
N MET A 55 8.95 -8.62 -6.27
CA MET A 55 10.31 -8.37 -6.74
C MET A 55 10.73 -6.92 -6.49
N GLY A 56 9.85 -5.95 -6.78
CA GLY A 56 10.10 -4.54 -6.51
C GLY A 56 10.32 -4.26 -5.02
N LEU A 57 9.50 -4.84 -4.14
CA LEU A 57 9.70 -4.74 -2.69
C LEU A 57 11.05 -5.32 -2.26
N ILE A 58 11.40 -6.52 -2.72
CA ILE A 58 12.63 -7.22 -2.34
C ILE A 58 13.86 -6.43 -2.77
N SER A 59 13.88 -5.94 -4.01
CA SER A 59 14.99 -5.17 -4.57
C SER A 59 15.19 -3.80 -3.88
N ALA A 60 14.15 -3.25 -3.28
CA ALA A 60 14.22 -2.02 -2.49
C ALA A 60 14.77 -2.24 -1.06
N MET A 61 14.92 -3.50 -0.64
CA MET A 61 15.45 -3.86 0.68
C MET A 61 16.96 -4.11 0.63
N THR A 62 17.59 -4.19 1.81
CA THR A 62 19.03 -4.44 1.94
C THR A 62 19.31 -5.61 2.87
N GLY A 63 20.33 -6.41 2.52
CA GLY A 63 20.86 -7.48 3.37
C GLY A 63 19.81 -8.56 3.69
N TRP A 64 19.81 -9.05 4.92
CA TRP A 64 18.96 -10.15 5.38
C TRP A 64 17.45 -9.87 5.23
N ARG A 65 17.03 -8.60 5.23
CA ARG A 65 15.63 -8.21 5.05
C ARG A 65 15.11 -8.61 3.67
N ALA A 66 15.93 -8.45 2.64
CA ALA A 66 15.60 -8.89 1.29
C ALA A 66 15.43 -10.41 1.22
N LEU A 67 16.29 -11.18 1.91
CA LEU A 67 16.19 -12.64 1.97
C LEU A 67 14.87 -13.08 2.62
N VAL A 68 14.50 -12.50 3.75
CA VAL A 68 13.25 -12.85 4.45
C VAL A 68 12.02 -12.52 3.59
N ALA A 69 12.01 -11.34 2.96
CA ALA A 69 10.92 -10.96 2.06
C ALA A 69 10.87 -11.87 0.81
N ALA A 70 12.02 -12.28 0.28
CA ALA A 70 12.10 -13.18 -0.87
C ALA A 70 11.59 -14.59 -0.54
N LEU A 71 11.92 -15.12 0.63
CA LEU A 71 11.38 -16.40 1.10
C LEU A 71 9.87 -16.36 1.24
N GLY A 72 9.35 -15.27 1.86
CA GLY A 72 7.90 -15.05 1.93
C GLY A 72 7.25 -14.97 0.55
N ALA A 73 7.84 -14.21 -0.37
CA ALA A 73 7.32 -14.06 -1.73
C ALA A 73 7.36 -15.38 -2.52
N ALA A 74 8.45 -16.15 -2.43
CA ALA A 74 8.56 -17.45 -3.08
C ALA A 74 7.49 -18.43 -2.57
N ALA A 75 7.29 -18.49 -1.24
CA ALA A 75 6.22 -19.27 -0.63
C ALA A 75 4.84 -18.82 -1.13
N GLY A 76 4.59 -17.52 -1.17
CA GLY A 76 3.33 -16.97 -1.64
C GLY A 76 3.07 -17.26 -3.13
N TYR A 77 4.06 -17.09 -4.00
CA TYR A 77 3.91 -17.46 -5.42
C TYR A 77 3.57 -18.94 -5.57
N ARG A 78 4.20 -19.82 -4.78
CA ARG A 78 3.89 -21.25 -4.81
C ARG A 78 2.49 -21.57 -4.33
N VAL A 79 2.06 -20.93 -3.22
CA VAL A 79 0.75 -21.17 -2.60
C VAL A 79 -0.39 -20.62 -3.46
N PHE A 80 -0.28 -19.38 -3.94
CA PHE A 80 -1.38 -18.74 -4.65
C PHE A 80 -1.48 -19.10 -6.14
N TRP A 81 -0.36 -19.50 -6.76
CA TRP A 81 -0.27 -19.69 -8.21
C TRP A 81 0.22 -21.08 -8.62
N GLY A 82 0.60 -21.92 -7.69
CA GLY A 82 1.06 -23.28 -7.96
C GLY A 82 2.23 -23.30 -8.96
N ASN A 83 2.11 -24.12 -10.01
CA ASN A 83 3.13 -24.21 -11.05
C ASN A 83 3.23 -22.93 -11.91
N ALA A 84 2.16 -22.16 -12.05
CA ALA A 84 2.21 -20.87 -12.74
C ALA A 84 3.08 -19.85 -11.98
N GLY A 85 3.21 -19.98 -10.67
CA GLY A 85 4.03 -19.12 -9.81
C GLY A 85 5.54 -19.30 -9.97
N LEU A 86 6.03 -20.26 -10.73
CA LEU A 86 7.47 -20.48 -10.93
C LEU A 86 8.20 -19.22 -11.41
N GLN A 87 7.62 -18.49 -12.36
CA GLN A 87 8.16 -17.21 -12.82
C GLN A 87 8.28 -16.20 -11.68
N GLY A 88 7.28 -16.12 -10.80
CA GLY A 88 7.30 -15.26 -9.63
C GLY A 88 8.38 -15.65 -8.62
N MET A 89 8.63 -16.96 -8.44
CA MET A 89 9.74 -17.46 -7.59
C MET A 89 11.10 -17.04 -8.15
N ILE A 90 11.28 -17.10 -9.48
CA ILE A 90 12.49 -16.62 -10.15
C ILE A 90 12.66 -15.11 -9.92
N TRP A 91 11.59 -14.32 -10.01
CA TRP A 91 11.64 -12.89 -9.69
C TRP A 91 12.02 -12.63 -8.23
N ALA A 92 11.49 -13.40 -7.29
CA ALA A 92 11.85 -13.27 -5.88
C ALA A 92 13.34 -13.56 -5.64
N ALA A 93 13.87 -14.62 -6.27
CA ALA A 93 15.28 -14.96 -6.20
C ALA A 93 16.16 -13.87 -6.84
N ALA A 94 15.81 -13.40 -8.04
CA ALA A 94 16.55 -12.33 -8.73
C ALA A 94 16.53 -11.02 -7.96
N GLY A 95 15.38 -10.61 -7.42
CA GLY A 95 15.26 -9.44 -6.56
C GLY A 95 16.12 -9.55 -5.30
N CYS A 96 16.21 -10.74 -4.70
CA CYS A 96 17.08 -11.02 -3.57
C CYS A 96 18.56 -10.88 -3.93
N ILE A 97 18.98 -11.46 -5.04
CA ILE A 97 20.36 -11.34 -5.54
C ILE A 97 20.72 -9.88 -5.79
N LEU A 98 19.86 -9.13 -6.47
CA LEU A 98 20.06 -7.69 -6.69
C LEU A 98 20.20 -6.91 -5.39
N ALA A 99 19.33 -7.20 -4.40
CA ALA A 99 19.37 -6.54 -3.10
C ALA A 99 20.62 -6.90 -2.28
N LEU A 100 21.12 -8.12 -2.38
CA LEU A 100 22.33 -8.57 -1.69
C LEU A 100 23.60 -8.01 -2.31
N LEU A 101 23.69 -7.97 -3.64
CA LEU A 101 24.86 -7.51 -4.36
C LEU A 101 24.97 -5.98 -4.39
N LEU A 102 23.86 -5.29 -4.63
CA LEU A 102 23.83 -3.84 -4.89
C LEU A 102 23.24 -3.03 -3.74
N GLY A 103 22.53 -3.68 -2.82
CA GLY A 103 21.82 -2.99 -1.73
C GLY A 103 22.73 -2.46 -0.62
N LYS A 104 24.01 -2.82 -0.61
CA LYS A 104 25.02 -2.33 0.34
C LYS A 104 26.11 -1.62 -0.44
N GLY A 105 26.15 -0.31 -0.39
CA GLY A 105 27.28 0.45 -0.88
C GLY A 105 26.97 1.63 -1.77
N LYS A 106 28.02 2.41 -2.09
CA LYS A 106 28.00 3.61 -2.91
C LYS A 106 27.21 3.51 -4.24
N PRO A 107 27.24 2.36 -4.99
CA PRO A 107 26.53 2.32 -6.28
C PRO A 107 25.01 2.52 -6.15
N ALA A 108 24.40 2.09 -5.05
CA ALA A 108 22.96 2.26 -4.86
C ALA A 108 22.56 3.71 -4.53
N GLU A 109 23.47 4.49 -3.95
CA GLU A 109 23.26 5.90 -3.61
C GLU A 109 23.60 6.81 -4.80
N GLU A 110 24.69 6.51 -5.53
CA GLU A 110 25.14 7.29 -6.69
C GLU A 110 24.23 7.10 -7.92
N TYR A 111 23.65 5.89 -8.09
CA TYR A 111 22.82 5.56 -9.26
C TYR A 111 21.42 5.12 -8.85
N PRO A 112 20.49 6.03 -8.53
CA PRO A 112 19.16 5.70 -8.02
C PRO A 112 18.30 4.85 -8.98
N LEU A 113 18.59 4.93 -10.28
CA LEU A 113 17.87 4.17 -11.32
C LEU A 113 18.48 2.80 -11.62
N LEU A 114 19.65 2.46 -11.06
CA LEU A 114 20.34 1.20 -11.37
C LEU A 114 19.51 -0.03 -10.96
N ILE A 115 19.01 -0.06 -9.73
CA ILE A 115 18.20 -1.18 -9.24
C ILE A 115 16.88 -1.30 -10.02
N PRO A 116 16.11 -0.24 -10.26
CA PRO A 116 14.95 -0.29 -11.14
C PRO A 116 15.25 -0.77 -12.57
N ALA A 117 16.35 -0.30 -13.18
CA ALA A 117 16.75 -0.74 -14.51
C ALA A 117 17.07 -2.25 -14.53
N LEU A 118 17.80 -2.74 -13.54
CA LEU A 118 18.12 -4.18 -13.43
C LEU A 118 16.87 -5.02 -13.13
N THR A 119 15.91 -4.51 -12.38
CA THR A 119 14.62 -5.20 -12.21
C THR A 119 13.85 -5.27 -13.53
N ALA A 120 13.88 -4.23 -14.34
CA ALA A 120 13.29 -4.24 -15.68
C ALA A 120 13.97 -5.28 -16.60
N VAL A 121 15.31 -5.31 -16.61
CA VAL A 121 16.08 -6.30 -17.39
C VAL A 121 15.76 -7.72 -16.95
N THR A 122 15.67 -7.97 -15.64
CA THR A 122 15.33 -9.30 -15.10
C THR A 122 13.90 -9.69 -15.47
N ALA A 123 12.94 -8.75 -15.37
CA ALA A 123 11.56 -8.98 -15.79
C ALA A 123 11.46 -9.23 -17.30
N ALA A 124 12.26 -8.53 -18.12
CA ALA A 124 12.33 -8.73 -19.56
C ALA A 124 12.89 -10.12 -19.88
N ALA A 125 14.05 -10.49 -19.33
CA ALA A 125 14.70 -11.76 -19.58
C ALA A 125 13.81 -12.95 -19.22
N THR A 126 13.24 -12.94 -18.01
CA THR A 126 12.31 -13.99 -17.57
C THR A 126 11.00 -13.99 -18.38
N GLY A 127 10.49 -12.81 -18.74
CA GLY A 127 9.29 -12.66 -19.55
C GLY A 127 9.48 -13.22 -20.96
N LEU A 128 10.59 -12.91 -21.62
CA LEU A 128 10.95 -13.44 -22.94
C LEU A 128 11.08 -14.97 -22.92
N THR A 129 11.78 -15.54 -21.94
CA THR A 129 11.90 -17.00 -21.82
C THR A 129 10.52 -17.65 -21.69
N PHE A 130 9.62 -17.11 -20.88
CA PHE A 130 8.27 -17.65 -20.75
C PHE A 130 7.42 -17.43 -22.00
N LEU A 131 7.62 -16.32 -22.73
CA LEU A 131 6.93 -16.05 -23.99
C LEU A 131 7.30 -17.06 -25.06
N PHE A 132 8.59 -17.41 -25.18
CA PHE A 132 9.08 -18.37 -26.18
C PHE A 132 8.73 -19.82 -25.84
N PHE A 133 8.84 -20.22 -24.57
CA PHE A 133 8.67 -21.62 -24.17
C PHE A 133 7.23 -21.99 -23.78
N ARG A 134 6.36 -21.02 -23.51
CA ARG A 134 5.00 -21.30 -23.06
C ARG A 134 3.97 -20.85 -24.08
N ARG A 135 3.27 -21.80 -24.70
CA ARG A 135 2.16 -21.50 -25.60
C ARG A 135 1.05 -20.75 -24.83
N GLY A 136 0.59 -19.62 -25.36
CA GLY A 136 -0.48 -18.80 -24.78
C GLY A 136 0.00 -17.67 -23.84
N ALA A 137 1.29 -17.36 -23.80
CA ALA A 137 1.76 -16.16 -23.13
C ALA A 137 1.29 -14.90 -23.88
N SER A 138 0.69 -13.95 -23.15
CA SER A 138 0.18 -12.70 -23.71
C SER A 138 1.27 -11.64 -23.78
N LEU A 139 1.48 -11.04 -24.95
CA LEU A 139 2.37 -9.89 -25.14
C LEU A 139 1.97 -8.70 -24.27
N SER A 140 0.68 -8.46 -24.10
CA SER A 140 0.19 -7.37 -23.24
C SER A 140 0.60 -7.57 -21.77
N LEU A 141 0.55 -8.79 -21.27
CA LEU A 141 1.03 -9.13 -19.94
C LEU A 141 2.55 -8.99 -19.81
N PHE A 142 3.29 -9.31 -20.85
CA PHE A 142 4.74 -9.11 -20.88
C PHE A 142 5.10 -7.64 -20.71
N PHE A 143 4.51 -6.74 -21.52
CA PHE A 143 4.75 -5.31 -21.42
C PHE A 143 4.27 -4.73 -20.09
N LEU A 144 3.11 -5.16 -19.60
CA LEU A 144 2.60 -4.75 -18.29
C LEU A 144 3.59 -5.10 -17.17
N ARG A 145 4.12 -6.32 -17.16
CA ARG A 145 5.11 -6.77 -16.16
C ARG A 145 6.43 -6.05 -16.28
N LEU A 146 6.88 -5.80 -17.52
CA LEU A 146 8.09 -5.03 -17.81
C LEU A 146 8.00 -3.60 -17.23
N PHE A 147 6.82 -3.00 -17.29
CA PHE A 147 6.57 -1.67 -16.73
C PHE A 147 6.43 -1.71 -15.19
N ILE A 148 5.66 -2.66 -14.67
CA ILE A 148 5.38 -2.74 -13.21
C ILE A 148 6.65 -3.05 -12.41
N ALA A 149 7.58 -3.87 -12.92
CA ALA A 149 8.78 -4.26 -12.19
C ALA A 149 9.65 -3.05 -11.77
N PRO A 150 10.10 -2.16 -12.67
CA PRO A 150 10.89 -1.00 -12.28
C PRO A 150 10.09 0.04 -11.51
N VAL A 151 8.82 0.25 -11.85
CA VAL A 151 7.95 1.20 -11.15
C VAL A 151 7.75 0.77 -9.70
N SER A 152 7.51 -0.52 -9.43
CA SER A 152 7.38 -1.05 -8.07
C SER A 152 8.69 -0.93 -7.30
N ALA A 153 9.85 -1.18 -7.92
CA ALA A 153 11.16 -1.04 -7.28
C ALA A 153 11.44 0.42 -6.90
N LEU A 154 11.17 1.37 -7.78
CA LEU A 154 11.26 2.81 -7.50
C LEU A 154 10.33 3.21 -6.36
N PHE A 155 9.06 2.80 -6.44
CA PHE A 155 8.06 3.14 -5.46
C PHE A 155 8.40 2.62 -4.05
N PHE A 156 8.77 1.34 -3.91
CA PHE A 156 9.12 0.78 -2.60
C PHE A 156 10.42 1.37 -2.05
N ARG A 157 11.36 1.74 -2.91
CA ARG A 157 12.56 2.46 -2.49
C ARG A 157 12.20 3.84 -1.94
N GLN A 158 11.40 4.62 -2.66
CA GLN A 158 10.94 5.93 -2.23
C GLN A 158 10.07 5.84 -0.97
N ALA A 159 9.19 4.83 -0.88
CA ALA A 159 8.36 4.58 0.29
C ALA A 159 9.18 4.25 1.56
N ARG A 160 10.38 3.72 1.39
CA ARG A 160 11.30 3.47 2.51
C ARG A 160 11.96 4.76 3.01
N GLU A 161 12.24 5.70 2.12
CA GLU A 161 12.90 6.97 2.42
C GLU A 161 11.88 8.01 2.89
N ASN A 162 10.78 8.14 2.16
CA ASN A 162 9.71 9.10 2.42
C ASN A 162 8.46 8.41 2.97
N ARG A 163 8.01 8.89 4.14
CA ARG A 163 6.77 8.40 4.77
C ARG A 163 5.60 9.36 4.59
N ASP A 164 5.51 9.99 3.44
CA ASP A 164 4.46 10.95 3.12
C ASP A 164 3.07 10.31 3.15
N SER A 165 2.04 11.14 3.30
CA SER A 165 0.65 10.69 3.30
C SER A 165 0.28 9.98 2.00
N VAL A 166 0.73 10.50 0.86
CA VAL A 166 0.48 9.92 -0.48
C VAL A 166 1.08 8.53 -0.59
N THR A 167 2.33 8.35 -0.16
CA THR A 167 3.00 7.04 -0.15
C THR A 167 2.21 6.02 0.69
N ARG A 168 1.70 6.43 1.86
CA ARG A 168 0.86 5.56 2.71
C ARG A 168 -0.46 5.19 2.04
N TRP A 169 -1.09 6.11 1.31
CA TRP A 169 -2.33 5.83 0.57
C TRP A 169 -2.11 4.81 -0.53
N ILE A 170 -1.04 4.98 -1.32
CA ILE A 170 -0.68 4.04 -2.39
C ILE A 170 -0.33 2.66 -1.80
N LEU A 171 0.41 2.61 -0.68
CA LEU A 171 0.70 1.35 0.02
C LEU A 171 -0.58 0.66 0.49
N GLY A 172 -1.58 1.43 0.94
CA GLY A 172 -2.91 0.90 1.26
C GLY A 172 -3.57 0.24 0.06
N GLY A 173 -3.58 0.91 -1.10
CA GLY A 173 -4.11 0.37 -2.35
C GLY A 173 -3.37 -0.89 -2.85
N ILE A 174 -2.04 -0.88 -2.79
CA ILE A 174 -1.21 -2.07 -3.12
C ILE A 174 -1.48 -3.21 -2.13
N GLY A 175 -1.64 -2.89 -0.84
CA GLY A 175 -1.97 -3.85 0.20
C GLY A 175 -3.33 -4.52 -0.04
N THR A 176 -4.36 -3.75 -0.39
CA THR A 176 -5.68 -4.32 -0.73
C THR A 176 -5.66 -5.12 -2.02
N LEU A 177 -4.92 -4.68 -3.04
CA LEU A 177 -4.68 -5.46 -4.25
C LEU A 177 -4.02 -6.82 -3.93
N ALA A 178 -3.07 -6.82 -3.01
CA ALA A 178 -2.39 -8.04 -2.56
C ALA A 178 -3.33 -8.97 -1.77
N LEU A 179 -4.19 -8.40 -0.92
CA LEU A 179 -5.16 -9.15 -0.12
C LEU A 179 -6.41 -9.56 -0.90
N ALA A 180 -6.65 -8.96 -2.05
CA ALA A 180 -7.88 -9.16 -2.84
C ALA A 180 -8.11 -10.65 -3.15
N ARG A 181 -7.06 -11.40 -3.50
CA ARG A 181 -7.15 -12.83 -3.79
C ARG A 181 -7.53 -13.68 -2.58
N LEU A 182 -7.35 -13.17 -1.38
CA LEU A 182 -7.79 -13.81 -0.13
C LEU A 182 -9.26 -13.51 0.21
N GLY A 183 -10.00 -12.86 -0.69
CA GLY A 183 -11.42 -12.57 -0.57
C GLY A 183 -11.78 -11.84 0.72
N PRO A 184 -12.15 -12.56 1.80
CA PRO A 184 -12.60 -11.92 3.04
C PRO A 184 -11.60 -10.93 3.63
N LEU A 185 -10.29 -11.19 3.54
CA LEU A 185 -9.26 -10.27 4.03
C LEU A 185 -9.16 -9.00 3.19
N GLY A 186 -9.30 -9.09 1.87
CA GLY A 186 -9.34 -7.93 0.99
C GLY A 186 -10.54 -7.04 1.28
N TYR A 187 -11.73 -7.63 1.38
CA TYR A 187 -12.95 -6.91 1.75
C TYR A 187 -12.85 -6.31 3.16
N GLY A 188 -12.24 -7.06 4.10
CA GLY A 188 -11.99 -6.57 5.46
C GLY A 188 -11.07 -5.34 5.47
N ALA A 189 -10.01 -5.36 4.68
CA ALA A 189 -9.12 -4.22 4.54
C ALA A 189 -9.86 -3.00 3.96
N VAL A 190 -10.68 -3.16 2.91
CA VAL A 190 -11.52 -2.08 2.36
C VAL A 190 -12.48 -1.53 3.41
N GLY A 191 -13.16 -2.41 4.16
CA GLY A 191 -14.06 -2.02 5.25
C GLY A 191 -13.34 -1.20 6.33
N ALA A 192 -12.16 -1.65 6.75
CA ALA A 192 -11.35 -0.95 7.75
C ALA A 192 -10.89 0.43 7.24
N PHE A 193 -10.38 0.53 6.01
CA PHE A 193 -10.00 1.81 5.41
C PHE A 193 -11.19 2.76 5.23
N SER A 194 -12.38 2.23 4.92
CA SER A 194 -13.59 3.04 4.78
C SER A 194 -14.03 3.69 6.10
N VAL A 195 -13.77 3.06 7.24
CA VAL A 195 -14.13 3.59 8.57
C VAL A 195 -12.99 4.40 9.18
N TRP A 196 -11.77 3.89 9.11
CA TRP A 196 -10.61 4.46 9.79
C TRP A 196 -9.77 5.40 8.91
N GLY A 197 -9.67 5.11 7.60
CA GLY A 197 -8.76 5.79 6.68
C GLY A 197 -9.19 7.21 6.30
N SER A 198 -8.27 7.94 5.67
CA SER A 198 -8.60 9.15 4.92
C SER A 198 -9.31 8.78 3.61
N PHE A 199 -10.06 9.74 3.03
CA PHE A 199 -10.78 9.50 1.78
C PHE A 199 -9.90 8.96 0.64
N PRO A 200 -8.72 9.55 0.36
CA PRO A 200 -7.84 9.01 -0.69
C PRO A 200 -7.33 7.60 -0.40
N ALA A 201 -7.00 7.29 0.87
CA ALA A 201 -6.56 5.95 1.24
C ALA A 201 -7.67 4.91 1.04
N ALA A 202 -8.89 5.26 1.42
CA ALA A 202 -10.04 4.39 1.26
C ALA A 202 -10.38 4.14 -0.21
N ILE A 203 -10.38 5.19 -1.06
CA ILE A 203 -10.58 5.04 -2.51
C ILE A 203 -9.51 4.15 -3.13
N LEU A 204 -8.24 4.37 -2.82
CA LEU A 204 -7.15 3.55 -3.36
C LEU A 204 -7.27 2.09 -2.90
N ALA A 205 -7.75 1.86 -1.67
CA ALA A 205 -8.07 0.51 -1.20
C ALA A 205 -9.20 -0.13 -2.04
N GLY A 206 -10.28 0.58 -2.32
CA GLY A 206 -11.36 0.12 -3.19
C GLY A 206 -10.89 -0.17 -4.62
N LEU A 207 -10.10 0.75 -5.21
CA LEU A 207 -9.50 0.58 -6.54
C LEU A 207 -8.58 -0.64 -6.61
N GLY A 208 -7.81 -0.92 -5.54
CA GLY A 208 -6.98 -2.13 -5.46
C GLY A 208 -7.81 -3.41 -5.62
N MET A 209 -9.00 -3.46 -5.02
CA MET A 209 -9.93 -4.59 -5.18
C MET A 209 -10.54 -4.65 -6.58
N ASP A 210 -10.92 -3.51 -7.15
CA ASP A 210 -11.52 -3.44 -8.49
C ASP A 210 -10.51 -3.88 -9.57
N LEU A 211 -9.24 -3.47 -9.45
CA LEU A 211 -8.16 -3.89 -10.34
C LEU A 211 -7.88 -5.39 -10.26
N ALA A 212 -8.05 -6.00 -9.09
CA ALA A 212 -7.93 -7.44 -8.91
C ALA A 212 -9.08 -8.24 -9.56
N ARG A 213 -10.22 -7.61 -9.84
CA ARG A 213 -11.43 -8.22 -10.43
C ARG A 213 -11.92 -9.45 -9.68
N VAL A 214 -11.92 -9.39 -8.35
CA VAL A 214 -12.34 -10.51 -7.49
C VAL A 214 -13.85 -10.52 -7.27
N THR A 215 -14.50 -9.37 -7.39
CA THR A 215 -15.95 -9.19 -7.24
C THR A 215 -16.54 -8.45 -8.44
N ALA A 216 -17.83 -8.69 -8.70
CA ALA A 216 -18.60 -7.93 -9.68
C ALA A 216 -19.03 -6.54 -9.14
N VAL A 217 -19.07 -6.39 -7.80
CA VAL A 217 -19.44 -5.12 -7.15
C VAL A 217 -18.24 -4.18 -7.16
N PRO A 218 -18.36 -2.95 -7.71
CA PRO A 218 -17.27 -1.99 -7.75
C PRO A 218 -16.96 -1.46 -6.34
N MET A 219 -15.85 -1.92 -5.76
CA MET A 219 -15.47 -1.59 -4.39
C MET A 219 -15.09 -0.12 -4.22
N SER A 220 -14.54 0.53 -5.24
CA SER A 220 -14.29 1.98 -5.22
C SER A 220 -15.59 2.78 -5.06
N VAL A 221 -16.68 2.37 -5.71
CA VAL A 221 -18.01 2.99 -5.56
C VAL A 221 -18.57 2.72 -4.16
N VAL A 222 -18.44 1.49 -3.65
CA VAL A 222 -18.82 1.15 -2.27
C VAL A 222 -18.11 2.05 -1.25
N VAL A 223 -16.81 2.27 -1.43
CA VAL A 223 -16.02 3.15 -0.56
C VAL A 223 -16.48 4.60 -0.65
N CYS A 224 -16.77 5.10 -1.85
CA CYS A 224 -17.33 6.45 -2.02
C CYS A 224 -18.67 6.57 -1.28
N ALA A 225 -19.58 5.62 -1.48
CA ALA A 225 -20.87 5.61 -0.80
C ALA A 225 -20.72 5.52 0.73
N ALA A 226 -19.80 4.68 1.22
CA ALA A 226 -19.49 4.57 2.63
C ALA A 226 -18.93 5.87 3.20
N TRP A 227 -18.08 6.56 2.45
CA TRP A 227 -17.54 7.86 2.87
C TRP A 227 -18.63 8.91 3.03
N PHE A 228 -19.53 9.04 2.07
CA PHE A 228 -20.70 9.92 2.19
C PHE A 228 -21.61 9.50 3.34
N GLY A 229 -21.79 8.18 3.55
CA GLY A 229 -22.54 7.64 4.65
C GLY A 229 -22.00 8.03 6.03
N ARG A 230 -20.69 8.30 6.16
CA ARG A 230 -20.08 8.80 7.41
C ARG A 230 -20.51 10.23 7.78
N MET A 231 -20.97 11.01 6.80
CA MET A 231 -21.46 12.37 7.02
C MET A 231 -22.90 12.38 7.59
N ILE A 232 -23.59 11.24 7.51
CA ILE A 232 -24.93 11.09 8.06
C ILE A 232 -24.80 11.01 9.60
N PRO A 233 -25.53 11.85 10.35
CA PRO A 233 -25.54 11.79 11.80
C PRO A 233 -26.27 10.52 12.26
N PHE A 234 -25.52 9.55 12.74
CA PHE A 234 -26.09 8.36 13.35
C PHE A 234 -26.47 8.64 14.80
N PRO A 235 -27.64 8.14 15.28
CA PRO A 235 -28.06 8.28 16.67
C PRO A 235 -27.03 7.66 17.64
N ASP A 236 -26.44 6.53 17.26
CA ASP A 236 -25.34 5.88 17.99
C ASP A 236 -24.08 5.87 17.11
N PRO A 237 -22.99 6.55 17.54
CA PRO A 237 -21.72 6.54 16.80
C PRO A 237 -21.13 5.15 16.63
N ARG A 238 -21.56 4.16 17.44
CA ARG A 238 -21.14 2.76 17.31
C ARG A 238 -21.64 2.12 16.01
N LEU A 239 -22.75 2.58 15.46
CA LEU A 239 -23.30 2.05 14.21
C LEU A 239 -22.47 2.39 12.97
N ARG A 240 -21.47 3.24 13.10
CA ARG A 240 -20.58 3.63 11.98
C ARG A 240 -19.81 2.45 11.36
N TYR A 241 -19.58 1.39 12.11
CA TYR A 241 -18.92 0.20 11.55
C TYR A 241 -19.78 -0.54 10.52
N LEU A 242 -21.10 -0.35 10.54
CA LEU A 242 -22.03 -0.94 9.57
C LEU A 242 -22.05 -0.21 8.23
N VAL A 243 -21.57 1.04 8.19
CA VAL A 243 -21.64 1.90 7.00
C VAL A 243 -21.06 1.23 5.73
N PRO A 244 -19.89 0.55 5.75
CA PRO A 244 -19.38 -0.10 4.56
C PRO A 244 -20.30 -1.24 4.05
N GLY A 245 -20.92 -1.99 4.95
CA GLY A 245 -21.87 -3.04 4.59
C GLY A 245 -23.16 -2.47 3.98
N ILE A 246 -23.72 -1.42 4.60
CA ILE A 246 -24.92 -0.72 4.10
C ILE A 246 -24.64 -0.11 2.73
N ALA A 247 -23.49 0.56 2.56
CA ALA A 247 -23.07 1.12 1.29
C ALA A 247 -22.95 0.05 0.20
N CYS A 248 -22.41 -1.14 0.55
CA CYS A 248 -22.30 -2.26 -0.37
C CYS A 248 -23.70 -2.74 -0.82
N LEU A 249 -24.65 -2.90 0.11
CA LEU A 249 -26.03 -3.25 -0.20
C LEU A 249 -26.71 -2.23 -1.11
N ALA A 250 -26.50 -0.93 -0.84
CA ALA A 250 -27.05 0.14 -1.66
C ALA A 250 -26.47 0.10 -3.08
N VAL A 251 -25.15 -0.08 -3.23
CA VAL A 251 -24.50 -0.20 -4.54
C VAL A 251 -24.96 -1.43 -5.29
N MET A 252 -25.10 -2.58 -4.61
CA MET A 252 -25.68 -3.80 -5.21
C MET A 252 -27.09 -3.57 -5.76
N GLY A 253 -27.94 -2.90 -4.98
CA GLY A 253 -29.31 -2.57 -5.38
C GLY A 253 -29.34 -1.62 -6.58
N LEU A 254 -28.50 -0.57 -6.58
CA LEU A 254 -28.43 0.41 -7.66
C LEU A 254 -27.85 -0.17 -8.96
N CYS A 255 -26.87 -1.05 -8.86
CA CYS A 255 -26.24 -1.68 -10.03
C CYS A 255 -27.01 -2.93 -10.53
N GLY A 256 -28.00 -3.41 -9.79
CA GLY A 256 -28.67 -4.67 -10.10
C GLY A 256 -27.77 -5.91 -9.99
N ILE A 257 -26.65 -5.81 -9.26
CA ILE A 257 -25.65 -6.86 -9.08
C ILE A 257 -25.81 -7.45 -7.68
N TRP A 258 -26.16 -8.73 -7.58
CA TRP A 258 -26.29 -9.40 -6.29
C TRP A 258 -25.10 -10.35 -6.06
N ASP A 259 -24.08 -9.87 -5.32
CA ASP A 259 -22.93 -10.65 -4.88
C ASP A 259 -22.70 -10.43 -3.37
N PRO A 260 -23.22 -11.30 -2.49
CA PRO A 260 -23.13 -11.10 -1.04
C PRO A 260 -21.74 -11.38 -0.46
N LYS A 261 -20.79 -11.90 -1.25
CA LYS A 261 -19.44 -12.28 -0.78
C LYS A 261 -18.68 -11.16 -0.07
N PRO A 262 -18.76 -9.87 -0.49
CA PRO A 262 -18.05 -8.80 0.18
C PRO A 262 -18.60 -8.44 1.56
N LEU A 263 -19.90 -8.64 1.80
CA LEU A 263 -20.61 -8.14 2.99
C LEU A 263 -19.95 -8.54 4.32
N PRO A 264 -19.69 -9.83 4.60
CA PRO A 264 -19.12 -10.24 5.88
C PRO A 264 -17.73 -9.59 6.10
N GLY A 265 -16.89 -9.57 5.06
CA GLY A 265 -15.56 -8.96 5.13
C GLY A 265 -15.63 -7.46 5.39
N LEU A 266 -16.49 -6.73 4.69
CA LEU A 266 -16.69 -5.29 4.88
C LEU A 266 -17.18 -4.95 6.29
N MET A 267 -18.12 -5.74 6.85
CA MET A 267 -18.63 -5.54 8.21
C MET A 267 -17.56 -5.80 9.26
N VAL A 268 -16.85 -6.93 9.17
CA VAL A 268 -15.74 -7.24 10.09
C VAL A 268 -14.62 -6.19 9.96
N GLY A 269 -14.28 -5.80 8.74
CA GLY A 269 -13.30 -4.74 8.50
C GLY A 269 -13.74 -3.39 9.05
N GLY A 270 -15.01 -3.03 8.88
CA GLY A 270 -15.61 -1.83 9.48
C GLY A 270 -15.49 -1.83 11.00
N LEU A 271 -15.77 -2.97 11.63
CA LEU A 271 -15.64 -3.16 13.07
C LEU A 271 -14.17 -2.99 13.51
N VAL A 272 -13.23 -3.63 12.81
CA VAL A 272 -11.79 -3.46 13.07
C VAL A 272 -11.38 -1.99 12.92
N GLY A 273 -11.80 -1.33 11.84
CA GLY A 273 -11.53 0.09 11.60
C GLY A 273 -12.10 1.01 12.69
N TYR A 274 -13.24 0.65 13.28
CA TYR A 274 -13.82 1.40 14.39
C TYR A 274 -12.98 1.33 15.67
N PHE A 275 -12.37 0.18 15.97
CA PHE A 275 -11.50 0.00 17.15
C PHE A 275 -10.08 0.52 16.94
N LEU A 276 -9.66 0.78 15.70
CA LEU A 276 -8.36 1.40 15.46
C LEU A 276 -8.37 2.84 16.03
N PRO A 277 -7.25 3.26 16.66
CA PRO A 277 -7.16 4.62 17.14
C PRO A 277 -7.36 5.59 15.98
N PRO A 278 -8.19 6.64 16.14
CA PRO A 278 -8.42 7.59 15.07
C PRO A 278 -7.07 8.09 14.57
N GLN A 279 -6.93 8.26 13.25
CA GLN A 279 -5.77 8.93 12.66
C GLN A 279 -5.80 10.38 13.15
N THR A 280 -5.28 10.55 14.36
CA THR A 280 -5.39 11.76 15.12
C THR A 280 -4.72 12.92 14.38
N GLU A 281 -5.27 14.09 14.60
CA GLU A 281 -4.83 15.46 14.32
C GLU A 281 -3.33 15.68 14.07
N SER A 282 -2.44 14.80 14.54
CA SER A 282 -1.00 14.84 14.22
C SER A 282 -0.72 14.74 12.72
N VAL A 283 -1.48 13.93 11.97
CA VAL A 283 -1.32 13.80 10.51
C VAL A 283 -1.97 14.99 9.81
N ARG A 284 -3.09 15.50 10.36
CA ARG A 284 -3.73 16.73 9.88
C ARG A 284 -2.83 17.94 10.15
N ARG A 285 -2.28 18.06 11.34
CA ARG A 285 -1.31 19.11 11.68
C ARG A 285 -0.02 19.02 10.89
N GLN A 286 0.53 17.82 10.67
CA GLN A 286 1.70 17.67 9.80
C GLN A 286 1.40 18.00 8.33
N GLY A 287 0.20 17.66 7.83
CA GLY A 287 -0.23 18.06 6.49
C GLY A 287 -0.45 19.56 6.37
N GLU A 288 -1.09 20.19 7.37
CA GLU A 288 -1.32 21.63 7.42
C GLU A 288 0.00 22.40 7.63
N LEU A 289 0.91 21.90 8.48
CA LEU A 289 2.25 22.45 8.65
C LEU A 289 3.10 22.31 7.38
N GLY A 290 3.03 21.18 6.68
CA GLY A 290 3.74 20.98 5.41
C GLY A 290 3.24 21.93 4.33
N ILE A 291 1.92 22.12 4.20
CA ILE A 291 1.33 23.10 3.27
C ILE A 291 1.70 24.53 3.66
N ALA A 292 1.68 24.86 4.96
CA ALA A 292 2.10 26.17 5.46
C ALA A 292 3.59 26.42 5.21
N GLN A 293 4.44 25.39 5.37
CA GLN A 293 5.87 25.48 5.12
C GLN A 293 6.18 25.69 3.63
N VAL A 294 5.52 24.95 2.72
CA VAL A 294 5.63 25.16 1.27
C VAL A 294 5.13 26.53 0.85
N ARG A 295 4.05 27.04 1.46
CA ARG A 295 3.56 28.41 1.21
C ARG A 295 4.55 29.46 1.71
N LEU A 296 5.15 29.25 2.88
CA LEU A 296 6.19 30.14 3.42
C LEU A 296 7.44 30.17 2.55
N GLU A 297 7.91 29.01 2.06
CA GLU A 297 9.05 28.92 1.16
C GLU A 297 8.77 29.60 -0.19
N LEU A 298 7.58 29.42 -0.76
CA LEU A 298 7.15 30.10 -1.98
C LEU A 298 7.07 31.61 -1.79
N THR A 299 6.47 32.08 -0.68
CA THR A 299 6.38 33.53 -0.39
C THR A 299 7.74 34.13 -0.10
N ALA A 300 8.63 33.43 0.61
CA ALA A 300 10.01 33.87 0.83
C ALA A 300 10.79 33.94 -0.48
N GLY A 301 10.61 32.99 -1.38
CA GLY A 301 11.22 32.99 -2.72
C GLY A 301 10.75 34.16 -3.58
N VAL A 302 9.44 34.44 -3.59
CA VAL A 302 8.88 35.59 -4.31
C VAL A 302 9.37 36.92 -3.71
N LEU A 303 9.43 37.05 -2.39
CA LEU A 303 9.96 38.25 -1.72
C LEU A 303 11.44 38.48 -2.02
N ALA A 304 12.26 37.42 -2.01
CA ALA A 304 13.69 37.52 -2.37
C ALA A 304 13.88 37.93 -3.83
N GLN A 305 13.03 37.47 -4.73
CA GLN A 305 13.08 37.81 -6.15
C GLN A 305 12.61 39.26 -6.41
N THR A 306 11.55 39.71 -5.71
CA THR A 306 11.12 41.13 -5.76
C THR A 306 12.15 42.07 -5.14
N GLN A 307 12.79 41.68 -4.06
CA GLN A 307 13.88 42.45 -3.46
C GLN A 307 15.08 42.59 -4.41
N ARG A 308 15.48 41.52 -5.12
CA ARG A 308 16.53 41.60 -6.19
C ARG A 308 16.11 42.52 -7.31
N LEU A 309 14.89 42.43 -7.81
CA LEU A 309 14.41 43.33 -8.88
C LEU A 309 14.37 44.78 -8.44
N LEU A 310 14.02 45.07 -7.19
CA LEU A 310 14.04 46.44 -6.64
C LEU A 310 15.47 46.98 -6.45
N LEU A 311 16.45 46.13 -6.16
CA LEU A 311 17.86 46.49 -6.06
C LEU A 311 18.54 46.65 -7.44
N GLU A 312 18.02 45.99 -8.47
CA GLU A 312 18.50 46.09 -9.85
C GLU A 312 17.87 47.26 -10.63
N VAL A 313 16.84 47.94 -10.11
CA VAL A 313 16.31 49.16 -10.72
C VAL A 313 17.33 50.27 -10.49
N PRO A 314 18.04 50.74 -11.50
CA PRO A 314 19.01 51.81 -11.35
C PRO A 314 18.29 53.07 -10.89
N LEU A 315 18.76 53.66 -9.76
CA LEU A 315 18.31 54.95 -9.21
C LEU A 315 18.45 56.15 -10.18
N GLY A 316 18.68 55.86 -11.48
CA GLY A 316 18.92 56.88 -12.53
C GLY A 316 17.67 57.40 -13.22
N ILE A 317 16.46 57.07 -12.81
CA ILE A 317 15.21 57.54 -13.47
C ILE A 317 14.57 58.71 -12.72
N PHE A 318 15.13 59.15 -11.58
CA PHE A 318 14.63 60.27 -10.81
C PHE A 318 15.65 61.45 -10.65
N MET A 319 16.38 61.76 -11.71
CA MET A 319 17.04 63.08 -11.85
C MET A 319 16.72 63.72 -13.20
#